data_e05b8c00f87e5fdbf8fab3ff91b398c7
#
_entry.id   e05b8c00f87e5fdbf8fab3ff91b398c7
#
_cell.length_a   1.000
_cell.length_b   1.000
_cell.length_c   1.000
_cell.angle_alpha   90.00
_cell.angle_beta   90.00
_cell.angle_gamma   90.00
#
_symmetry.space_group_name_H-M   'P 1'
#
loop_
_entity.id
_entity.type
_entity.pdbx_description
1 polymer ?
#
loop_
_entity_poly.entity_id
_entity_poly.type
_entity_poly.pdbx_seq_one_letter_code
_entity_poly.pdbx_strand_id
1 'polypeptide(L)'
;MISALFSNILVLCGLAVIAAILLYITSQKFKMEKSPIEEAIYNALPHANCGACGKAGCQDFAVACFKADQEEFESLKCPVGGSAVMTKIADLKGMKTGTMQKTCAVLRCNGTCKNAPDKVEYTGLRSCRAANTVMSGRSGCPNGCLRFGDCVKVCQFGALSLNKETGIPIIDYTKCTSCGKCVQRCPRGLFEIRPIEEGQQVYVACRNQQKGAVARKNCTAACIACGKCAKINPEIIVENNLAYIPTTVSAVADGEKLAAECPVKAIHYRQNMQENKHEN
;
A
#
# COMPACT_ATOMS: atom_id res chain seq x y z
N MET A 1 -54.56 21.61 -22.80
CA MET A 1 -53.47 20.96 -22.00
C MET A 1 -52.48 20.18 -22.88
N ILE A 2 -52.92 19.34 -23.78
CA ILE A 2 -52.05 18.51 -24.64
C ILE A 2 -51.14 19.33 -25.56
N SER A 3 -51.62 20.44 -26.17
CA SER A 3 -50.83 21.33 -27.02
C SER A 3 -49.69 22.06 -26.28
N ALA A 4 -49.93 22.44 -25.02
CA ALA A 4 -48.90 23.08 -24.19
C ALA A 4 -47.80 22.07 -23.79
N LEU A 5 -48.18 20.82 -23.55
CA LEU A 5 -47.23 19.73 -23.27
C LEU A 5 -46.34 19.44 -24.51
N PHE A 6 -46.93 19.37 -25.71
CA PHE A 6 -46.18 19.20 -26.95
C PHE A 6 -45.20 20.35 -27.22
N SER A 7 -45.63 21.61 -27.00
CA SER A 7 -44.79 22.80 -27.17
C SER A 7 -43.57 22.77 -26.22
N ASN A 8 -43.80 22.41 -24.94
CA ASN A 8 -42.72 22.33 -23.95
C ASN A 8 -41.72 21.20 -24.27
N ILE A 9 -42.21 20.05 -24.71
CA ILE A 9 -41.34 18.93 -25.14
C ILE A 9 -40.49 19.36 -26.35
N LEU A 10 -41.07 20.04 -27.33
CA LEU A 10 -40.35 20.48 -28.53
C LEU A 10 -39.26 21.50 -28.20
N VAL A 11 -39.50 22.42 -27.27
CA VAL A 11 -38.51 23.39 -26.79
C VAL A 11 -37.38 22.68 -26.04
N LEU A 12 -37.70 21.75 -25.13
CA LEU A 12 -36.69 20.99 -24.38
C LEU A 12 -35.83 20.13 -25.32
N CYS A 13 -36.43 19.45 -26.29
CA CYS A 13 -35.69 18.68 -27.29
C CYS A 13 -34.79 19.57 -28.13
N GLY A 14 -35.27 20.74 -28.55
CA GLY A 14 -34.47 21.75 -29.30
C GLY A 14 -33.26 22.21 -28.51
N LEU A 15 -33.45 22.57 -27.25
CA LEU A 15 -32.33 22.94 -26.33
C LEU A 15 -31.33 21.83 -26.12
N ALA A 16 -31.81 20.58 -25.96
CA ALA A 16 -30.95 19.40 -25.78
C ALA A 16 -30.09 19.14 -27.04
N VAL A 17 -30.67 19.28 -28.23
CA VAL A 17 -29.94 19.13 -29.49
C VAL A 17 -28.88 20.24 -29.65
N ILE A 18 -29.22 21.48 -29.36
CA ILE A 18 -28.25 22.60 -29.42
C ILE A 18 -27.09 22.36 -28.43
N ALA A 19 -27.40 21.96 -27.18
CA ALA A 19 -26.37 21.63 -26.18
C ALA A 19 -25.49 20.48 -26.63
N ALA A 20 -26.05 19.41 -27.20
CA ALA A 20 -25.31 18.27 -27.72
C ALA A 20 -24.37 18.69 -28.88
N ILE A 21 -24.84 19.52 -29.80
CA ILE A 21 -24.02 20.04 -30.91
C ILE A 21 -22.87 20.91 -30.38
N LEU A 22 -23.13 21.79 -29.43
CA LEU A 22 -22.10 22.63 -28.82
C LEU A 22 -21.06 21.80 -28.11
N LEU A 23 -21.47 20.79 -27.32
CA LEU A 23 -20.56 19.85 -26.65
C LEU A 23 -19.76 19.02 -27.66
N TYR A 24 -20.38 18.60 -28.75
CA TYR A 24 -19.68 17.87 -29.81
C TYR A 24 -18.62 18.72 -30.49
N ILE A 25 -18.96 19.98 -30.89
CA ILE A 25 -18.02 20.92 -31.52
C ILE A 25 -16.86 21.25 -30.58
N THR A 26 -17.16 21.53 -29.29
CA THR A 26 -16.12 21.78 -28.28
C THR A 26 -15.24 20.56 -28.07
N SER A 27 -15.81 19.36 -27.97
CA SER A 27 -15.07 18.11 -27.86
C SER A 27 -14.13 17.88 -29.04
N GLN A 28 -14.55 18.14 -30.25
CA GLN A 28 -13.70 18.01 -31.44
C GLN A 28 -12.58 19.06 -31.46
N LYS A 29 -12.90 20.30 -31.09
CA LYS A 29 -11.92 21.40 -31.09
C LYS A 29 -10.85 21.26 -30.02
N PHE A 30 -11.20 20.66 -28.88
CA PHE A 30 -10.28 20.38 -27.75
C PHE A 30 -9.75 18.95 -27.76
N LYS A 31 -9.95 18.18 -28.83
CA LYS A 31 -9.36 16.86 -28.97
C LYS A 31 -7.83 17.00 -29.04
N MET A 32 -7.16 16.68 -27.95
CA MET A 32 -5.70 16.60 -27.94
C MET A 32 -5.26 15.38 -28.76
N GLU A 33 -4.56 15.63 -29.86
CA GLU A 33 -3.89 14.57 -30.62
C GLU A 33 -2.79 13.98 -29.72
N LYS A 34 -2.97 12.72 -29.32
CA LYS A 34 -1.96 11.99 -28.56
C LYS A 34 -0.81 11.64 -29.51
N SER A 35 0.42 11.87 -29.08
CA SER A 35 1.58 11.40 -29.81
C SER A 35 1.55 9.86 -29.90
N PRO A 36 1.91 9.24 -31.03
CA PRO A 36 2.02 7.79 -31.15
C PRO A 36 2.90 7.17 -30.07
N ILE A 37 3.95 7.90 -29.65
CA ILE A 37 4.85 7.47 -28.56
C ILE A 37 4.13 7.50 -27.21
N GLU A 38 3.33 8.53 -26.93
CA GLU A 38 2.54 8.60 -25.69
C GLU A 38 1.55 7.44 -25.60
N GLU A 39 0.89 7.10 -26.70
CA GLU A 39 -0.03 5.96 -26.77
C GLU A 39 0.70 4.62 -26.59
N ALA A 40 1.88 4.46 -27.20
CA ALA A 40 2.72 3.28 -27.02
C ALA A 40 3.18 3.13 -25.55
N ILE A 41 3.56 4.22 -24.89
CA ILE A 41 3.90 4.23 -23.45
C ILE A 41 2.67 3.83 -22.63
N TYR A 42 1.50 4.40 -22.90
CA TYR A 42 0.28 4.06 -22.18
C TYR A 42 -0.06 2.57 -22.33
N ASN A 43 0.04 2.02 -23.53
CA ASN A 43 -0.23 0.61 -23.82
C ASN A 43 0.78 -0.34 -23.15
N ALA A 44 2.00 0.11 -22.84
CA ALA A 44 2.98 -0.68 -22.10
C ALA A 44 2.68 -0.73 -20.59
N LEU A 45 1.83 0.15 -20.06
CA LEU A 45 1.49 0.22 -18.66
C LEU A 45 0.45 -0.83 -18.23
N PRO A 46 0.42 -1.25 -16.97
CA PRO A 46 -0.49 -2.29 -16.48
C PRO A 46 -1.96 -1.85 -16.30
N HIS A 47 -2.30 -0.62 -16.60
CA HIS A 47 -3.65 -0.02 -16.52
C HIS A 47 -4.37 -0.16 -15.17
N ALA A 48 -3.63 -0.45 -14.09
CA ALA A 48 -4.20 -0.65 -12.76
C ALA A 48 -4.74 0.65 -12.12
N ASN A 49 -4.39 1.82 -12.66
CA ASN A 49 -4.78 3.15 -12.16
C ASN A 49 -4.69 3.27 -10.62
N CYS A 50 -3.65 2.67 -10.05
CA CYS A 50 -3.50 2.53 -8.60
C CYS A 50 -3.00 3.80 -7.90
N GLY A 51 -2.41 4.76 -8.63
CA GLY A 51 -1.83 5.98 -8.08
C GLY A 51 -0.48 5.81 -7.35
N ALA A 52 0.09 4.60 -7.31
CA ALA A 52 1.34 4.31 -6.59
C ALA A 52 2.56 5.05 -7.13
N CYS A 53 2.54 5.44 -8.40
CA CYS A 53 3.55 6.26 -9.04
C CYS A 53 3.45 7.77 -8.72
N GLY A 54 2.49 8.18 -7.86
CA GLY A 54 2.23 9.57 -7.54
C GLY A 54 1.44 10.35 -8.59
N LYS A 55 0.97 9.69 -9.66
CA LYS A 55 0.12 10.28 -10.71
C LYS A 55 -1.34 9.84 -10.53
N ALA A 56 -2.29 10.60 -11.09
CA ALA A 56 -3.72 10.32 -10.94
C ALA A 56 -4.15 8.98 -11.56
N GLY A 57 -3.41 8.50 -12.56
CA GLY A 57 -3.66 7.22 -13.22
C GLY A 57 -2.58 6.87 -14.22
N CYS A 58 -2.74 5.74 -14.92
CA CYS A 58 -1.76 5.28 -15.91
C CYS A 58 -1.64 6.24 -17.11
N GLN A 59 -2.73 6.91 -17.50
CA GLN A 59 -2.70 7.92 -18.56
C GLN A 59 -1.80 9.10 -18.17
N ASP A 60 -1.97 9.62 -16.95
CA ASP A 60 -1.19 10.74 -16.43
C ASP A 60 0.29 10.39 -16.27
N PHE A 61 0.56 9.14 -15.89
CA PHE A 61 1.93 8.61 -15.82
C PHE A 61 2.56 8.49 -17.22
N ALA A 62 1.79 8.06 -18.24
CA ALA A 62 2.26 8.00 -19.62
C ALA A 62 2.63 9.38 -20.15
N VAL A 63 1.80 10.40 -19.90
CA VAL A 63 2.11 11.80 -20.23
C VAL A 63 3.36 12.29 -19.53
N ALA A 64 3.51 11.96 -18.24
CA ALA A 64 4.71 12.32 -17.49
C ALA A 64 5.96 11.66 -18.06
N CYS A 65 5.91 10.35 -18.36
CA CYS A 65 7.01 9.66 -19.03
C CYS A 65 7.32 10.25 -20.41
N PHE A 66 6.31 10.61 -21.20
CA PHE A 66 6.50 11.20 -22.52
C PHE A 66 7.22 12.55 -22.45
N LYS A 67 6.84 13.41 -21.51
CA LYS A 67 7.41 14.77 -21.35
C LYS A 67 8.76 14.79 -20.64
N ALA A 68 9.05 13.78 -19.80
CA ALA A 68 10.27 13.74 -19.00
C ALA A 68 11.54 13.74 -19.86
N ASP A 69 12.55 14.46 -19.42
CA ASP A 69 13.93 14.32 -19.87
C ASP A 69 14.59 13.10 -19.24
N GLN A 70 15.91 12.87 -19.46
CA GLN A 70 16.62 11.70 -18.94
C GLN A 70 16.65 11.67 -17.42
N GLU A 71 16.89 12.80 -16.77
CA GLU A 71 17.01 12.89 -15.31
C GLU A 71 15.66 12.70 -14.62
N GLU A 72 14.62 13.36 -15.14
CA GLU A 72 13.26 13.19 -14.65
C GLU A 72 12.75 11.75 -14.86
N PHE A 73 13.06 11.14 -16.03
CA PHE A 73 12.62 9.79 -16.36
C PHE A 73 13.22 8.74 -15.40
N GLU A 74 14.48 8.89 -15.01
CA GLU A 74 15.13 7.98 -14.02
C GLU A 74 14.46 8.03 -12.65
N SER A 75 13.84 9.17 -12.31
CA SER A 75 13.07 9.33 -11.07
C SER A 75 11.68 8.69 -11.12
N LEU A 76 11.10 8.56 -12.33
CA LEU A 76 9.77 7.99 -12.52
C LEU A 76 9.79 6.47 -12.31
N LYS A 77 8.86 5.97 -11.51
CA LYS A 77 8.75 4.55 -11.19
C LYS A 77 7.31 4.09 -11.23
N CYS A 78 7.06 2.95 -11.90
CA CYS A 78 5.77 2.27 -11.83
C CYS A 78 5.90 1.02 -10.94
N PRO A 79 5.49 1.05 -9.66
CA PRO A 79 5.65 -0.09 -8.75
C PRO A 79 4.94 -1.35 -9.23
N VAL A 80 3.77 -1.21 -9.85
CA VAL A 80 2.97 -2.33 -10.35
C VAL A 80 3.56 -2.95 -11.61
N GLY A 81 4.08 -2.12 -12.53
CA GLY A 81 4.73 -2.59 -13.76
C GLY A 81 6.15 -3.11 -13.54
N GLY A 82 6.79 -2.67 -12.46
CA GLY A 82 8.15 -3.05 -12.12
C GLY A 82 9.19 -2.61 -13.15
N SER A 83 10.39 -3.19 -13.06
CA SER A 83 11.50 -2.90 -13.97
C SER A 83 11.17 -3.26 -15.42
N ALA A 84 10.48 -4.37 -15.67
CA ALA A 84 10.16 -4.83 -17.02
C ALA A 84 9.34 -3.81 -17.83
N VAL A 85 8.34 -3.16 -17.20
CA VAL A 85 7.54 -2.12 -17.84
C VAL A 85 8.37 -0.85 -18.05
N MET A 86 9.15 -0.45 -17.03
CA MET A 86 9.99 0.74 -17.14
C MET A 86 11.07 0.59 -18.23
N THR A 87 11.67 -0.60 -18.38
CA THR A 87 12.62 -0.89 -19.49
C THR A 87 11.94 -0.77 -20.84
N LYS A 88 10.74 -1.33 -21.02
CA LYS A 88 10.00 -1.18 -22.28
C LYS A 88 9.71 0.29 -22.62
N ILE A 89 9.34 1.09 -21.62
CA ILE A 89 9.11 2.53 -21.82
C ILE A 89 10.41 3.26 -22.17
N ALA A 90 11.51 2.89 -21.52
CA ALA A 90 12.83 3.45 -21.83
C ALA A 90 13.25 3.15 -23.26
N ASP A 91 13.06 1.91 -23.74
CA ASP A 91 13.36 1.50 -25.11
C ASP A 91 12.53 2.31 -26.13
N LEU A 92 11.23 2.57 -25.86
CA LEU A 92 10.38 3.40 -26.70
C LEU A 92 10.85 4.86 -26.80
N LYS A 93 11.52 5.37 -25.78
CA LYS A 93 12.06 6.74 -25.71
C LYS A 93 13.55 6.84 -26.07
N GLY A 94 14.26 5.72 -26.16
CA GLY A 94 15.72 5.69 -26.29
C GLY A 94 16.45 6.20 -25.05
N MET A 95 15.88 6.01 -23.84
CA MET A 95 16.39 6.49 -22.57
C MET A 95 16.84 5.33 -21.66
N LYS A 96 17.55 5.66 -20.58
CA LYS A 96 17.93 4.69 -19.54
C LYS A 96 16.95 4.73 -18.37
N THR A 97 16.66 3.59 -17.78
CA THR A 97 15.85 3.49 -16.55
C THR A 97 16.72 3.65 -15.32
N GLY A 98 16.16 4.28 -14.27
CA GLY A 98 16.73 4.20 -12.93
C GLY A 98 16.61 2.77 -12.36
N THR A 99 17.46 2.47 -11.38
CA THR A 99 17.40 1.18 -10.66
C THR A 99 16.12 1.07 -9.83
N MET A 100 15.38 -0.02 -10.00
CA MET A 100 14.19 -0.31 -9.21
C MET A 100 14.46 -1.45 -8.23
N GLN A 101 14.56 -1.11 -6.95
CA GLN A 101 14.61 -2.11 -5.89
C GLN A 101 13.21 -2.75 -5.71
N LYS A 102 13.16 -4.08 -5.65
CA LYS A 102 11.91 -4.79 -5.36
C LYS A 102 11.43 -4.44 -3.95
N THR A 103 10.18 -4.07 -3.82
CA THR A 103 9.58 -3.71 -2.54
C THR A 103 8.32 -4.52 -2.28
N CYS A 104 7.87 -4.60 -1.02
CA CYS A 104 6.63 -5.25 -0.65
C CYS A 104 6.01 -4.60 0.59
N ALA A 105 4.70 -4.72 0.73
CA ALA A 105 4.03 -4.30 1.95
C ALA A 105 4.38 -5.24 3.11
N VAL A 106 4.53 -4.66 4.32
CA VAL A 106 4.63 -5.41 5.57
C VAL A 106 3.56 -4.94 6.54
N LEU A 107 3.12 -5.84 7.44
CA LEU A 107 2.21 -5.52 8.52
C LEU A 107 3.00 -5.32 9.82
N ARG A 108 3.06 -4.09 10.31
CA ARG A 108 3.72 -3.74 11.57
C ARG A 108 2.83 -4.01 12.79
N CYS A 109 2.30 -5.21 12.87
CA CYS A 109 1.50 -5.68 14.01
C CYS A 109 1.51 -7.21 14.05
N ASN A 110 2.01 -7.78 15.15
CA ASN A 110 1.93 -9.21 15.46
C ASN A 110 0.85 -9.49 16.55
N GLY A 111 -0.14 -8.62 16.64
CA GLY A 111 -1.27 -8.75 17.56
C GLY A 111 -2.31 -9.75 17.08
N THR A 112 -1.94 -11.02 16.97
CA THR A 112 -2.86 -12.14 16.67
C THR A 112 -3.90 -12.30 17.78
N CYS A 113 -4.96 -13.08 17.55
CA CYS A 113 -5.94 -13.39 18.57
C CYS A 113 -5.29 -14.01 19.85
N LYS A 114 -4.20 -14.77 19.67
CA LYS A 114 -3.42 -15.36 20.77
C LYS A 114 -2.58 -14.31 21.49
N ASN A 115 -1.86 -13.45 20.76
CA ASN A 115 -0.95 -12.47 21.35
C ASN A 115 -1.67 -11.27 21.97
N ALA A 116 -2.82 -10.92 21.42
CA ALA A 116 -3.62 -9.76 21.82
C ALA A 116 -5.12 -10.14 21.81
N PRO A 117 -5.58 -10.95 22.78
CA PRO A 117 -6.97 -11.40 22.85
C PRO A 117 -7.91 -10.20 22.95
N ASP A 118 -9.13 -10.39 22.45
CA ASP A 118 -10.15 -9.34 22.48
C ASP A 118 -10.60 -9.11 23.93
N LYS A 119 -10.61 -7.85 24.35
CA LYS A 119 -11.09 -7.39 25.66
C LYS A 119 -12.44 -6.68 25.57
N VAL A 120 -12.82 -6.28 24.36
CA VAL A 120 -14.04 -5.53 24.08
C VAL A 120 -14.75 -6.16 22.90
N GLU A 121 -16.03 -6.43 23.03
CA GLU A 121 -16.89 -6.80 21.93
C GLU A 121 -17.34 -5.57 21.16
N TYR A 122 -17.24 -5.62 19.84
CA TYR A 122 -17.65 -4.55 18.96
C TYR A 122 -18.82 -5.00 18.09
N THR A 123 -19.97 -4.40 18.31
CA THR A 123 -21.23 -4.73 17.62
C THR A 123 -21.60 -3.75 16.49
N GLY A 124 -20.74 -2.75 16.21
CA GLY A 124 -20.94 -1.75 15.15
C GLY A 124 -20.56 -2.24 13.75
N LEU A 125 -20.45 -1.30 12.81
CA LEU A 125 -20.08 -1.55 11.43
C LEU A 125 -18.72 -2.28 11.34
N ARG A 126 -18.68 -3.42 10.66
CA ARG A 126 -17.47 -4.25 10.46
C ARG A 126 -16.49 -3.61 9.47
N SER A 127 -15.94 -2.46 9.85
CA SER A 127 -14.93 -1.70 9.13
C SER A 127 -13.89 -1.17 10.11
N CYS A 128 -12.60 -1.27 9.73
CA CYS A 128 -11.51 -0.72 10.54
C CYS A 128 -11.66 0.80 10.70
N ARG A 129 -12.11 1.49 9.65
CA ARG A 129 -12.28 2.94 9.69
C ARG A 129 -13.36 3.35 10.68
N ALA A 130 -14.53 2.72 10.62
CA ALA A 130 -15.63 3.00 11.54
C ALA A 130 -15.27 2.65 13.00
N ALA A 131 -14.69 1.46 13.21
CA ALA A 131 -14.30 1.05 14.54
C ALA A 131 -13.20 1.94 15.16
N ASN A 132 -12.29 2.46 14.35
CA ASN A 132 -11.21 3.33 14.84
C ASN A 132 -11.70 4.66 15.41
N THR A 133 -12.88 5.14 15.02
CA THR A 133 -13.46 6.40 15.53
C THR A 133 -14.12 6.24 16.89
N VAL A 134 -14.56 5.02 17.25
CA VAL A 134 -15.38 4.78 18.45
C VAL A 134 -14.68 3.91 19.51
N MET A 135 -13.56 3.27 19.19
CA MET A 135 -12.87 2.37 20.14
C MET A 135 -11.35 2.43 20.04
N SER A 136 -10.70 2.30 21.19
CA SER A 136 -9.22 2.25 21.29
C SER A 136 -8.61 0.96 20.77
N GLY A 137 -9.40 -0.07 20.46
CA GLY A 137 -8.96 -1.37 19.95
C GLY A 137 -9.61 -2.54 20.65
N ARG A 138 -9.81 -3.65 19.94
CA ARG A 138 -10.43 -4.86 20.46
C ARG A 138 -9.63 -5.47 21.62
N SER A 139 -8.31 -5.47 21.50
CA SER A 139 -7.38 -6.04 22.49
C SER A 139 -6.91 -5.04 23.56
N GLY A 140 -7.39 -3.80 23.54
CA GLY A 140 -6.90 -2.73 24.39
C GLY A 140 -5.58 -2.10 23.92
N CYS A 141 -4.96 -2.57 22.82
CA CYS A 141 -3.82 -1.93 22.20
C CYS A 141 -4.30 -0.78 21.29
N PRO A 142 -3.97 0.49 21.58
CA PRO A 142 -4.44 1.62 20.78
C PRO A 142 -3.89 1.62 19.35
N ASN A 143 -2.75 0.98 19.14
CA ASN A 143 -2.09 0.88 17.83
C ASN A 143 -2.28 -0.50 17.17
N GLY A 144 -3.01 -1.43 17.79
CA GLY A 144 -3.17 -2.80 17.28
C GLY A 144 -4.12 -2.92 16.09
N CYS A 145 -4.00 -4.00 15.33
CA CYS A 145 -4.90 -4.31 14.23
C CYS A 145 -6.34 -4.50 14.71
N LEU A 146 -7.30 -3.88 14.03
CA LEU A 146 -8.74 -3.98 14.34
C LEU A 146 -9.41 -5.23 13.75
N ARG A 147 -8.72 -5.94 12.85
CA ARG A 147 -9.12 -7.24 12.30
C ARG A 147 -10.42 -7.26 11.48
N PHE A 148 -10.86 -6.11 10.93
CA PHE A 148 -12.05 -6.04 10.06
C PHE A 148 -11.72 -6.15 8.56
N GLY A 149 -10.44 -6.21 8.18
CA GLY A 149 -10.03 -6.54 6.82
C GLY A 149 -10.24 -5.43 5.78
N ASP A 150 -10.33 -4.13 6.17
CA ASP A 150 -10.45 -3.04 5.20
C ASP A 150 -9.26 -2.97 4.23
N CYS A 151 -8.06 -3.38 4.66
CA CYS A 151 -6.87 -3.51 3.83
C CYS A 151 -7.01 -4.65 2.79
N VAL A 152 -7.68 -5.74 3.15
CA VAL A 152 -7.96 -6.86 2.23
C VAL A 152 -8.92 -6.43 1.13
N LYS A 153 -10.00 -5.73 1.50
CA LYS A 153 -11.02 -5.25 0.55
C LYS A 153 -10.48 -4.33 -0.53
N VAL A 154 -9.42 -3.55 -0.25
CA VAL A 154 -8.84 -2.60 -1.21
C VAL A 154 -7.69 -3.19 -2.02
N CYS A 155 -7.26 -4.43 -1.73
CA CYS A 155 -6.19 -5.09 -2.45
C CYS A 155 -6.70 -5.63 -3.80
N GLN A 156 -6.47 -4.88 -4.87
CA GLN A 156 -6.89 -5.24 -6.23
C GLN A 156 -6.13 -6.45 -6.79
N PHE A 157 -4.97 -6.78 -6.22
CA PHE A 157 -4.10 -7.86 -6.69
C PHE A 157 -4.31 -9.17 -5.91
N GLY A 158 -5.25 -9.20 -4.96
CA GLY A 158 -5.50 -10.39 -4.14
C GLY A 158 -4.30 -10.80 -3.26
N ALA A 159 -3.37 -9.88 -3.03
CA ALA A 159 -2.16 -10.14 -2.23
C ALA A 159 -2.42 -10.13 -0.72
N LEU A 160 -3.60 -9.72 -0.27
CA LEU A 160 -3.97 -9.67 1.14
C LEU A 160 -5.15 -10.59 1.42
N SER A 161 -5.03 -11.41 2.44
CA SER A 161 -6.11 -12.22 2.99
C SER A 161 -6.17 -12.07 4.51
N LEU A 162 -7.35 -12.25 5.10
CA LEU A 162 -7.49 -12.27 6.56
C LEU A 162 -7.36 -13.70 7.04
N ASN A 163 -6.33 -13.97 7.86
CA ASN A 163 -6.19 -15.29 8.47
C ASN A 163 -7.27 -15.48 9.55
N LYS A 164 -8.05 -16.56 9.44
CA LYS A 164 -9.16 -16.83 10.36
C LYS A 164 -8.68 -17.21 11.76
N GLU A 165 -7.55 -17.86 11.87
CA GLU A 165 -6.99 -18.35 13.16
C GLU A 165 -6.28 -17.22 13.93
N THR A 166 -5.44 -16.45 13.23
CA THR A 166 -4.68 -15.36 13.83
C THR A 166 -5.45 -14.05 13.91
N GLY A 167 -6.48 -13.89 13.09
CA GLY A 167 -7.30 -12.69 12.98
C GLY A 167 -6.63 -11.51 12.29
N ILE A 168 -5.35 -11.59 11.94
CA ILE A 168 -4.59 -10.50 11.28
C ILE A 168 -4.42 -10.77 9.79
N PRO A 169 -4.20 -9.72 8.95
CA PRO A 169 -3.91 -9.90 7.54
C PRO A 169 -2.60 -10.64 7.28
N ILE A 170 -2.63 -11.55 6.30
CA ILE A 170 -1.45 -12.18 5.70
C ILE A 170 -1.20 -11.54 4.35
N ILE A 171 0.06 -11.43 3.95
CA ILE A 171 0.50 -10.86 2.69
C ILE A 171 1.12 -11.96 1.83
N ASP A 172 0.57 -12.15 0.64
CA ASP A 172 1.18 -12.95 -0.42
C ASP A 172 2.16 -12.07 -1.19
N TYR A 173 3.45 -12.31 -0.98
CA TYR A 173 4.54 -11.51 -1.55
C TYR A 173 4.72 -11.71 -3.04
N THR A 174 4.24 -12.81 -3.59
CA THR A 174 4.29 -13.07 -5.04
C THR A 174 3.27 -12.23 -5.80
N LYS A 175 2.13 -11.91 -5.16
CA LYS A 175 1.06 -11.08 -5.72
C LYS A 175 1.17 -9.61 -5.34
N CYS A 176 1.99 -9.28 -4.33
CA CYS A 176 2.10 -7.89 -3.85
C CYS A 176 2.88 -7.04 -4.85
N THR A 177 2.24 -6.03 -5.41
CA THR A 177 2.82 -5.08 -6.36
C THR A 177 3.27 -3.76 -5.72
N SER A 178 3.31 -3.66 -4.39
CA SER A 178 3.71 -2.46 -3.65
C SER A 178 2.88 -1.21 -3.94
N CYS A 179 1.65 -1.36 -4.40
CA CYS A 179 0.78 -0.24 -4.80
C CYS A 179 0.36 0.71 -3.66
N GLY A 180 0.66 0.40 -2.40
CA GLY A 180 0.42 1.27 -1.25
C GLY A 180 -1.05 1.43 -0.81
N LYS A 181 -2.04 0.84 -1.49
CA LYS A 181 -3.47 0.99 -1.11
C LYS A 181 -3.78 0.51 0.31
N CYS A 182 -3.12 -0.56 0.77
CA CYS A 182 -3.25 -1.06 2.14
C CYS A 182 -2.67 -0.08 3.18
N VAL A 183 -1.58 0.63 2.83
CA VAL A 183 -0.97 1.66 3.68
C VAL A 183 -1.96 2.81 3.88
N GLN A 184 -2.50 3.34 2.79
CA GLN A 184 -3.48 4.46 2.83
C GLN A 184 -4.79 4.07 3.51
N ARG A 185 -5.21 2.82 3.36
CA ARG A 185 -6.50 2.35 3.89
C ARG A 185 -6.47 2.06 5.39
N CYS A 186 -5.32 1.74 5.96
CA CYS A 186 -5.21 1.38 7.36
C CYS A 186 -5.33 2.62 8.27
N PRO A 187 -6.41 2.78 9.07
CA PRO A 187 -6.58 3.97 9.92
C PRO A 187 -5.54 4.05 11.05
N ARG A 188 -4.81 2.96 11.30
CA ARG A 188 -3.74 2.89 12.32
C ARG A 188 -2.34 2.87 11.72
N GLY A 189 -2.23 3.03 10.40
CA GLY A 189 -0.95 3.08 9.69
C GLY A 189 -0.07 1.85 9.91
N LEU A 190 -0.67 0.66 10.01
CA LEU A 190 0.08 -0.57 10.31
C LEU A 190 0.82 -1.15 9.11
N PHE A 191 0.52 -0.71 7.91
CA PHE A 191 1.25 -1.16 6.72
C PHE A 191 2.35 -0.19 6.35
N GLU A 192 3.44 -0.73 5.86
CA GLU A 192 4.60 0.00 5.35
C GLU A 192 5.13 -0.72 4.11
N ILE A 193 5.60 0.03 3.10
CA ILE A 193 6.30 -0.56 1.96
C ILE A 193 7.78 -0.63 2.30
N ARG A 194 8.37 -1.82 2.18
CA ARG A 194 9.78 -2.07 2.50
C ARG A 194 10.51 -2.73 1.36
N PRO A 195 11.81 -2.45 1.20
CA PRO A 195 12.65 -3.17 0.25
C PRO A 195 12.72 -4.66 0.58
N ILE A 196 12.90 -5.46 -0.46
CA ILE A 196 13.27 -6.87 -0.40
C ILE A 196 14.72 -6.95 -0.88
N GLU A 197 15.60 -7.40 -0.04
CA GLU A 197 17.02 -7.55 -0.34
C GLU A 197 17.33 -9.04 -0.45
N GLU A 198 17.82 -9.50 -1.62
CA GLU A 198 18.16 -10.90 -1.89
C GLU A 198 17.05 -11.90 -1.50
N GLY A 199 15.79 -11.52 -1.66
CA GLY A 199 14.65 -12.35 -1.27
C GLY A 199 14.36 -12.36 0.24
N GLN A 200 14.97 -11.46 1.00
CA GLN A 200 14.87 -11.38 2.45
C GLN A 200 14.30 -10.04 2.89
N GLN A 201 13.71 -10.01 4.08
CA GLN A 201 13.13 -8.80 4.66
C GLN A 201 13.10 -8.89 6.18
N VAL A 202 13.47 -7.79 6.86
CA VAL A 202 13.42 -7.69 8.33
C VAL A 202 12.68 -6.42 8.75
N TYR A 203 11.83 -6.51 9.78
CA TYR A 203 11.10 -5.36 10.30
C TYR A 203 10.55 -5.60 11.71
N VAL A 204 10.22 -4.51 12.41
CA VAL A 204 9.55 -4.57 13.71
C VAL A 204 8.03 -4.65 13.50
N ALA A 205 7.42 -5.79 13.84
CA ALA A 205 5.99 -6.04 13.74
C ALA A 205 5.21 -5.48 14.95
N CYS A 206 5.50 -4.23 15.30
CA CYS A 206 4.83 -3.48 16.35
C CYS A 206 4.82 -1.98 16.04
N ARG A 207 3.76 -1.28 16.49
CA ARG A 207 3.65 0.19 16.44
C ARG A 207 3.19 0.79 17.77
N ASN A 208 3.15 -0.01 18.84
CA ASN A 208 2.74 0.48 20.14
C ASN A 208 3.86 1.28 20.80
N GLN A 209 3.59 2.53 21.15
CA GLN A 209 4.51 3.45 21.81
C GLN A 209 4.24 3.58 23.33
N GLN A 210 3.35 2.77 23.88
CA GLN A 210 3.15 2.73 25.32
C GLN A 210 4.39 2.14 26.02
N LYS A 211 4.59 2.54 27.27
CA LYS A 211 5.66 1.93 28.13
C LYS A 211 5.54 0.41 28.12
N GLY A 212 6.66 -0.31 28.05
CA GLY A 212 6.71 -1.74 27.83
C GLY A 212 5.80 -2.56 28.76
N ALA A 213 5.69 -2.21 30.03
CA ALA A 213 4.80 -2.87 30.99
C ALA A 213 3.31 -2.73 30.60
N VAL A 214 2.89 -1.55 30.11
CA VAL A 214 1.52 -1.30 29.65
C VAL A 214 1.26 -2.01 28.32
N ALA A 215 2.21 -1.92 27.38
CA ALA A 215 2.12 -2.58 26.08
C ALA A 215 1.94 -4.10 26.23
N ARG A 216 2.70 -4.73 27.14
CA ARG A 216 2.66 -6.16 27.43
C ARG A 216 1.32 -6.64 28.02
N LYS A 217 0.64 -5.81 28.80
CA LYS A 217 -0.72 -6.13 29.31
C LYS A 217 -1.75 -6.28 28.18
N ASN A 218 -1.51 -5.63 27.03
CA ASN A 218 -2.42 -5.61 25.90
C ASN A 218 -2.01 -6.56 24.77
N CYS A 219 -0.71 -6.90 24.67
CA CYS A 219 -0.19 -7.77 23.61
C CYS A 219 1.13 -8.44 24.08
N THR A 220 1.20 -9.75 24.08
CA THR A 220 2.41 -10.49 24.47
C THR A 220 3.56 -10.32 23.49
N ALA A 221 3.27 -9.99 22.22
CA ALA A 221 4.25 -9.70 21.16
C ALA A 221 4.56 -8.19 21.03
N ALA A 222 4.14 -7.36 22.00
CA ALA A 222 4.43 -5.93 21.93
C ALA A 222 5.92 -5.66 22.18
N CYS A 223 6.52 -4.76 21.35
CA CYS A 223 7.86 -4.26 21.61
C CYS A 223 7.90 -3.55 22.95
N ILE A 224 8.94 -3.84 23.76
CA ILE A 224 9.16 -3.25 25.09
C ILE A 224 10.32 -2.27 25.12
N ALA A 225 10.85 -1.90 23.94
CA ALA A 225 11.97 -0.98 23.79
C ALA A 225 13.21 -1.37 24.62
N CYS A 226 13.50 -2.66 24.75
CA CYS A 226 14.61 -3.17 25.59
C CYS A 226 16.01 -2.86 25.03
N GLY A 227 16.12 -2.36 23.82
CA GLY A 227 17.37 -1.98 23.15
C GLY A 227 18.27 -3.14 22.70
N LYS A 228 17.88 -4.42 22.90
CA LYS A 228 18.70 -5.56 22.46
C LYS A 228 19.00 -5.54 20.96
N CYS A 229 18.01 -5.20 20.14
CA CYS A 229 18.18 -5.11 18.69
C CYS A 229 19.20 -4.01 18.29
N ALA A 230 19.19 -2.86 18.96
CA ALA A 230 20.15 -1.79 18.70
C ALA A 230 21.60 -2.15 19.15
N LYS A 231 21.77 -3.12 20.05
CA LYS A 231 23.10 -3.66 20.38
C LYS A 231 23.64 -4.61 19.31
N ILE A 232 22.75 -5.25 18.53
CA ILE A 232 23.14 -6.13 17.42
C ILE A 232 23.45 -5.29 16.20
N ASN A 233 22.56 -4.35 15.88
CA ASN A 233 22.73 -3.43 14.76
C ASN A 233 22.47 -1.99 15.25
N PRO A 234 23.52 -1.14 15.36
CA PRO A 234 23.41 0.22 15.89
C PRO A 234 22.54 1.17 15.06
N GLU A 235 22.24 0.83 13.81
CA GLU A 235 21.38 1.64 12.94
C GLU A 235 19.89 1.47 13.28
N ILE A 236 19.55 0.53 14.18
CA ILE A 236 18.20 0.34 14.67
C ILE A 236 17.87 1.41 15.71
N ILE A 237 16.88 2.22 15.41
CA ILE A 237 16.44 3.31 16.27
C ILE A 237 15.51 2.77 17.34
N VAL A 238 15.75 3.15 18.61
CA VAL A 238 14.85 2.81 19.73
C VAL A 238 14.44 4.11 20.40
N GLU A 239 13.26 4.60 20.03
CA GLU A 239 12.71 5.87 20.51
C GLU A 239 11.22 5.73 20.81
N ASN A 240 10.69 6.61 21.66
CA ASN A 240 9.27 6.63 21.99
C ASN A 240 8.72 5.25 22.43
N ASN A 241 9.49 4.50 23.21
CA ASN A 241 9.19 3.15 23.67
C ASN A 241 9.00 2.11 22.55
N LEU A 242 9.59 2.31 21.37
CA LEU A 242 9.46 1.43 20.22
C LEU A 242 10.78 1.31 19.47
N ALA A 243 11.13 0.10 19.07
CA ALA A 243 12.21 -0.13 18.11
C ALA A 243 11.70 0.08 16.67
N TYR A 244 12.53 0.66 15.84
CA TYR A 244 12.28 0.84 14.41
C TYR A 244 13.54 0.53 13.61
N ILE A 245 13.40 -0.26 12.57
CA ILE A 245 14.45 -0.52 11.58
C ILE A 245 14.15 0.40 10.40
N PRO A 246 14.99 1.43 10.11
CA PRO A 246 14.77 2.31 8.97
C PRO A 246 14.77 1.54 7.65
N THR A 247 14.00 2.01 6.68
CA THR A 247 13.93 1.38 5.34
C THR A 247 15.19 1.61 4.50
N THR A 248 16.02 2.57 4.91
CA THR A 248 17.31 2.93 4.31
C THR A 248 18.46 2.07 4.81
N VAL A 249 18.23 1.31 5.88
CA VAL A 249 19.24 0.47 6.52
C VAL A 249 19.04 -0.97 6.10
N SER A 250 20.10 -1.59 5.57
CA SER A 250 20.12 -3.04 5.38
C SER A 250 20.40 -3.73 6.70
N ALA A 251 19.37 -4.29 7.32
CA ALA A 251 19.51 -5.11 8.52
C ALA A 251 19.25 -6.60 8.23
N VAL A 252 19.27 -6.98 6.96
CA VAL A 252 18.93 -8.33 6.51
C VAL A 252 20.02 -9.33 6.92
N ALA A 253 21.29 -8.94 6.87
CA ALA A 253 22.41 -9.80 7.33
C ALA A 253 22.28 -10.23 8.79
N ASP A 254 21.73 -9.35 9.65
CA ASP A 254 21.50 -9.63 11.07
C ASP A 254 20.10 -10.18 11.34
N GLY A 255 19.28 -10.38 10.31
CA GLY A 255 17.82 -10.60 10.42
C GLY A 255 17.46 -11.80 11.28
N GLU A 256 18.12 -12.92 11.10
CA GLU A 256 17.91 -14.14 11.89
C GLU A 256 18.24 -13.92 13.37
N LYS A 257 19.41 -13.35 13.64
CA LYS A 257 19.86 -13.02 14.99
C LYS A 257 18.92 -12.03 15.67
N LEU A 258 18.50 -10.98 14.96
CA LEU A 258 17.56 -9.99 15.46
C LEU A 258 16.20 -10.60 15.84
N ALA A 259 15.68 -11.51 15.01
CA ALA A 259 14.43 -12.21 15.29
C ALA A 259 14.56 -13.21 16.45
N ALA A 260 15.67 -13.95 16.51
CA ALA A 260 15.94 -14.94 17.56
C ALA A 260 16.11 -14.30 18.95
N GLU A 261 16.90 -13.22 19.04
CA GLU A 261 17.23 -12.55 20.31
C GLU A 261 16.13 -11.60 20.81
N CYS A 262 15.11 -11.30 19.99
CA CYS A 262 13.99 -10.48 20.43
C CYS A 262 13.14 -11.20 21.50
N PRO A 263 13.14 -10.73 22.77
CA PRO A 263 12.51 -11.47 23.88
C PRO A 263 10.98 -11.55 23.77
N VAL A 264 10.38 -10.69 22.97
CA VAL A 264 8.92 -10.62 22.74
C VAL A 264 8.54 -11.02 21.31
N LYS A 265 9.49 -11.50 20.50
CA LYS A 265 9.27 -11.89 19.10
C LYS A 265 8.56 -10.80 18.28
N ALA A 266 8.93 -9.53 18.55
CA ALA A 266 8.39 -8.38 17.83
C ALA A 266 9.14 -8.10 16.51
N ILE A 267 10.28 -8.73 16.27
CA ILE A 267 11.03 -8.60 15.02
C ILE A 267 10.72 -9.81 14.15
N HIS A 268 10.29 -9.53 12.94
CA HIS A 268 10.04 -10.54 11.92
C HIS A 268 11.18 -10.50 10.89
N TYR A 269 11.78 -11.65 10.66
CA TYR A 269 12.71 -11.92 9.59
C TYR A 269 12.10 -12.93 8.64
N ARG A 270 12.20 -12.70 7.36
CA ARG A 270 11.64 -13.52 6.30
C ARG A 270 12.69 -13.79 5.25
N GLN A 271 12.78 -15.04 4.84
CA GLN A 271 13.66 -15.55 3.79
C GLN A 271 12.81 -16.10 2.64
N ASN A 272 13.41 -16.29 1.48
CA ASN A 272 12.81 -16.96 0.32
C ASN A 272 11.46 -16.35 -0.11
N MET A 273 11.37 -15.02 -0.10
CA MET A 273 10.14 -14.32 -0.50
C MET A 273 9.76 -14.53 -1.97
N GLN A 274 10.51 -15.36 -2.70
CA GLN A 274 10.18 -15.81 -4.05
C GLN A 274 9.40 -17.12 -4.06
N GLU A 275 9.43 -17.89 -2.98
CA GLU A 275 8.70 -19.15 -2.83
C GLU A 275 7.57 -18.98 -1.79
N ASN A 276 6.32 -19.19 -2.23
CA ASN A 276 5.18 -19.28 -1.32
C ASN A 276 5.27 -20.60 -0.53
N LYS A 277 6.03 -20.64 0.54
CA LYS A 277 5.74 -21.60 1.61
C LYS A 277 4.86 -20.90 2.63
N HIS A 278 3.60 -21.28 2.67
CA HIS A 278 2.70 -21.06 3.79
C HIS A 278 3.34 -21.72 5.01
N GLU A 279 4.14 -20.96 5.75
CA GLU A 279 4.46 -21.36 7.12
C GLU A 279 3.24 -21.06 7.99
N ASN A 280 2.55 -22.12 8.34
CA ASN A 280 1.44 -22.20 9.29
C ASN A 280 1.85 -21.75 10.71
#